data_a6259693d519798ba757359cfeaa5234
#
_entry.id   a6259693d519798ba757359cfeaa5234
#
_cell.length_a   1.000
_cell.length_b   1.000
_cell.length_c   1.000
_cell.angle_alpha   90.00
_cell.angle_beta   90.00
_cell.angle_gamma   90.00
#
_symmetry.space_group_name_H-M   'P 1'
#
loop_
_entity.id
_entity.type
_entity.pdbx_description
1 polymer ?
#
loop_
_entity_poly.entity_id
_entity_poly.type
_entity_poly.pdbx_seq_one_letter_code
_entity_poly.pdbx_strand_id
1 'polypeptide(L)'
;MIRRLFVVLLVMCAGWSQPAEACTGITLVSKDGARVLARTIEWGGSNLNSRYVVVPRGYTQPILLPGGKQGTLFTAQYGYVGFAVEQEIFVAEGMNEAGLSAGLFYFPGYGQYPEYDPQQKSTTVADLQLVPWILGRCRTVEEVEAAVRELRVVSIDPRASTVHWRFADVSGRQVVLEIINGQPRFYENKLGVLTNSPGFDWQMTNLNNYVNLRSGSTTAQWLGH
;
A
#
# COMPACT_ATOMS: atom_id res chain seq x y z
N MET A 1 35.61 20.22 -31.86
CA MET A 1 34.46 19.32 -32.00
C MET A 1 34.21 18.50 -30.73
N ILE A 2 35.17 17.87 -30.11
CA ILE A 2 35.03 17.01 -28.89
C ILE A 2 34.39 17.74 -27.70
N ARG A 3 34.76 19.00 -27.45
CA ARG A 3 34.21 19.79 -26.33
C ARG A 3 32.70 20.10 -26.45
N ARG A 4 32.17 20.21 -27.66
CA ARG A 4 30.71 20.40 -27.90
C ARG A 4 29.93 19.11 -27.78
N LEU A 5 30.55 17.97 -28.09
CA LEU A 5 29.96 16.64 -27.89
C LEU A 5 29.78 16.31 -26.40
N PHE A 6 30.74 16.67 -25.56
CA PHE A 6 30.69 16.47 -24.10
C PHE A 6 29.56 17.30 -23.45
N VAL A 7 29.35 18.54 -23.90
CA VAL A 7 28.27 19.39 -23.35
C VAL A 7 26.89 18.85 -23.77
N VAL A 8 26.72 18.34 -24.98
CA VAL A 8 25.47 17.72 -25.43
C VAL A 8 25.18 16.42 -24.68
N LEU A 9 26.21 15.59 -24.40
CA LEU A 9 26.05 14.38 -23.59
C LEU A 9 25.67 14.70 -22.15
N LEU A 10 26.29 15.73 -21.54
CA LEU A 10 25.94 16.16 -20.17
C LEU A 10 24.50 16.70 -20.07
N VAL A 11 24.02 17.42 -21.07
CA VAL A 11 22.65 17.95 -21.11
C VAL A 11 21.64 16.81 -21.33
N MET A 12 21.96 15.78 -22.10
CA MET A 12 21.10 14.60 -22.26
C MET A 12 21.01 13.78 -20.96
N CYS A 13 22.07 13.69 -20.16
CA CYS A 13 22.03 13.01 -18.86
C CYS A 13 21.27 13.80 -17.78
N ALA A 14 21.19 15.11 -17.87
CA ALA A 14 20.48 15.96 -16.92
C ALA A 14 18.94 15.99 -17.13
N GLY A 15 18.46 15.49 -18.26
CA GLY A 15 17.03 15.55 -18.64
C GLY A 15 16.16 14.36 -18.19
N TRP A 16 16.74 13.34 -17.52
CA TRP A 16 15.99 12.13 -17.14
C TRP A 16 15.94 11.91 -15.62
N SER A 17 15.67 12.96 -14.86
CA SER A 17 15.23 12.76 -13.51
C SER A 17 13.75 12.33 -13.57
N GLN A 18 13.47 11.02 -13.56
CA GLN A 18 12.14 10.54 -13.26
C GLN A 18 11.82 10.96 -11.83
N PRO A 19 10.65 11.58 -11.59
CA PRO A 19 10.23 11.82 -10.20
C PRO A 19 10.23 10.48 -9.47
N ALA A 20 10.91 10.40 -8.34
CA ALA A 20 10.90 9.22 -7.51
C ALA A 20 9.51 9.10 -6.87
N GLU A 21 8.78 8.07 -7.25
CA GLU A 21 7.54 7.68 -6.59
C GLU A 21 7.90 6.62 -5.55
N ALA A 22 7.98 7.01 -4.30
CA ALA A 22 8.35 6.10 -3.22
C ALA A 22 7.42 6.30 -2.03
N CYS A 23 6.96 5.20 -1.45
CA CYS A 23 6.28 5.18 -0.16
C CYS A 23 7.07 4.25 0.75
N THR A 24 7.19 4.61 2.03
CA THR A 24 7.80 3.74 3.03
C THR A 24 6.96 3.77 4.29
N GLY A 25 6.53 2.59 4.73
CA GLY A 25 5.83 2.40 6.00
C GLY A 25 6.74 1.71 7.00
N ILE A 26 6.71 2.17 8.23
CA ILE A 26 7.44 1.56 9.35
C ILE A 26 6.53 1.37 10.54
N THR A 27 6.86 0.41 11.39
CA THR A 27 6.24 0.23 12.69
C THR A 27 7.30 0.32 13.77
N LEU A 28 7.12 1.24 14.68
CA LEU A 28 7.98 1.40 15.86
C LEU A 28 7.28 0.76 17.06
N VAL A 29 8.05 0.09 17.90
CA VAL A 29 7.57 -0.49 19.15
C VAL A 29 8.26 0.24 20.30
N SER A 30 7.47 0.88 21.16
CA SER A 30 7.97 1.56 22.35
C SER A 30 8.34 0.57 23.45
N LYS A 31 9.03 1.04 24.48
CA LYS A 31 9.46 0.20 25.61
C LYS A 31 8.31 -0.43 26.41
N ASP A 32 7.16 0.22 26.43
CA ASP A 32 5.93 -0.24 27.06
C ASP A 32 5.06 -1.12 26.16
N GLY A 33 5.54 -1.42 24.91
CA GLY A 33 4.86 -2.28 23.96
C GLY A 33 3.88 -1.57 23.04
N ALA A 34 3.68 -0.26 23.18
CA ALA A 34 2.83 0.49 22.25
C ALA A 34 3.45 0.49 20.83
N ARG A 35 2.59 0.44 19.81
CA ARG A 35 3.02 0.43 18.42
C ARG A 35 2.60 1.71 17.72
N VAL A 36 3.56 2.32 17.06
CA VAL A 36 3.35 3.52 16.25
C VAL A 36 3.60 3.15 14.79
N LEU A 37 2.56 3.23 13.98
CA LEU A 37 2.68 3.07 12.54
C LEU A 37 2.88 4.45 11.92
N ALA A 38 3.91 4.56 11.10
CA ALA A 38 4.23 5.78 10.37
C ALA A 38 4.53 5.46 8.91
N ARG A 39 4.35 6.45 8.05
CA ARG A 39 4.68 6.31 6.62
C ARG A 39 4.98 7.65 5.98
N THR A 40 5.68 7.60 4.85
CA THR A 40 5.72 8.66 3.85
C THR A 40 4.74 8.33 2.72
N ILE A 41 4.16 9.36 2.11
CA ILE A 41 3.43 9.26 0.83
C ILE A 41 4.15 10.19 -0.13
N GLU A 42 4.78 9.61 -1.13
CA GLU A 42 5.56 10.33 -2.11
C GLU A 42 4.97 10.03 -3.49
N TRP A 43 4.42 11.07 -4.11
CA TRP A 43 3.78 10.98 -5.40
C TRP A 43 4.19 12.18 -6.25
N GLY A 44 5.07 11.96 -7.22
CA GLY A 44 5.61 13.03 -8.06
C GLY A 44 4.65 13.56 -9.14
N GLY A 45 3.50 12.93 -9.32
CA GLY A 45 2.59 13.21 -10.43
C GLY A 45 1.47 14.20 -10.14
N SER A 46 1.13 14.47 -8.86
CA SER A 46 0.04 15.39 -8.51
C SER A 46 0.18 15.94 -7.09
N ASN A 47 -0.65 16.92 -6.79
CA ASN A 47 -0.78 17.50 -5.44
C ASN A 47 -1.74 16.70 -4.56
N LEU A 48 -1.81 15.42 -4.64
CA LEU A 48 -2.60 14.45 -3.85
C LEU A 48 -3.89 14.95 -3.15
N ASN A 49 -4.18 16.24 -3.11
CA ASN A 49 -5.33 16.88 -2.42
C ASN A 49 -5.64 16.24 -1.05
N SER A 50 -4.59 16.04 -0.27
CA SER A 50 -4.63 15.22 0.95
C SER A 50 -5.47 15.86 2.04
N ARG A 51 -6.22 15.04 2.78
CA ARG A 51 -7.09 15.48 3.88
C ARG A 51 -7.27 14.41 4.94
N TYR A 52 -7.58 14.83 6.16
CA TYR A 52 -8.06 13.92 7.19
C TYR A 52 -9.54 13.67 7.01
N VAL A 53 -9.94 12.42 7.24
CA VAL A 53 -11.33 12.00 7.27
C VAL A 53 -11.63 11.33 8.61
N VAL A 54 -12.82 11.62 9.15
CA VAL A 54 -13.37 10.96 10.33
C VAL A 54 -14.70 10.34 9.91
N VAL A 55 -14.76 9.04 9.96
CA VAL A 55 -15.95 8.28 9.53
C VAL A 55 -16.57 7.64 10.76
N PRO A 56 -17.79 8.04 11.17
CA PRO A 56 -18.48 7.46 12.33
C PRO A 56 -19.06 6.09 12.03
N ARG A 57 -19.36 5.32 13.07
CA ARG A 57 -20.21 4.12 12.94
C ARG A 57 -21.53 4.46 12.24
N GLY A 58 -22.01 3.56 11.43
CA GLY A 58 -23.27 3.72 10.70
C GLY A 58 -23.16 4.59 9.44
N TYR A 59 -22.01 5.19 9.17
CA TYR A 59 -21.81 5.92 7.91
C TYR A 59 -21.83 4.96 6.72
N THR A 60 -22.62 5.30 5.72
CA THR A 60 -22.79 4.47 4.51
C THR A 60 -22.20 5.19 3.30
N GLN A 61 -21.41 4.48 2.54
CA GLN A 61 -20.77 4.99 1.33
C GLN A 61 -20.80 3.96 0.19
N PRO A 62 -20.82 4.42 -1.07
CA PRO A 62 -20.80 3.52 -2.21
C PRO A 62 -19.39 2.98 -2.48
N ILE A 63 -19.35 1.74 -2.94
CA ILE A 63 -18.18 1.23 -3.67
C ILE A 63 -18.23 1.82 -5.08
N LEU A 64 -17.12 2.34 -5.55
CA LEU A 64 -16.94 2.75 -6.94
C LEU A 64 -16.54 1.53 -7.78
N LEU A 65 -17.07 1.47 -8.98
CA LEU A 65 -16.75 0.43 -9.96
C LEU A 65 -16.06 1.06 -11.17
N PRO A 66 -15.35 0.27 -11.97
CA PRO A 66 -14.72 0.76 -13.20
C PRO A 66 -15.69 1.53 -14.09
N GLY A 67 -15.18 2.63 -14.68
CA GLY A 67 -15.98 3.54 -15.50
C GLY A 67 -16.88 4.50 -14.70
N GLY A 68 -16.59 4.73 -13.40
CA GLY A 68 -17.32 5.70 -12.56
C GLY A 68 -18.71 5.26 -12.12
N LYS A 69 -19.04 3.98 -12.29
CA LYS A 69 -20.32 3.41 -11.85
C LYS A 69 -20.34 3.21 -10.34
N GLN A 70 -21.52 3.30 -9.73
CA GLN A 70 -21.70 2.97 -8.33
C GLN A 70 -21.96 1.46 -8.16
N GLY A 71 -21.21 0.86 -7.24
CA GLY A 71 -21.35 -0.52 -6.79
C GLY A 71 -22.39 -0.68 -5.68
N THR A 72 -22.09 -1.59 -4.76
CA THR A 72 -22.86 -1.79 -3.53
C THR A 72 -22.57 -0.68 -2.53
N LEU A 73 -23.49 -0.47 -1.61
CA LEU A 73 -23.25 0.36 -0.44
C LEU A 73 -22.62 -0.50 0.66
N PHE A 74 -21.66 0.05 1.38
CA PHE A 74 -21.22 -0.54 2.63
C PHE A 74 -21.38 0.44 3.78
N THR A 75 -21.75 -0.08 4.94
CA THR A 75 -21.93 0.70 6.17
C THR A 75 -20.79 0.38 7.13
N ALA A 76 -20.16 1.41 7.66
CA ALA A 76 -19.10 1.28 8.65
C ALA A 76 -19.68 0.75 9.97
N GLN A 77 -19.25 -0.43 10.40
CA GLN A 77 -19.55 -1.02 11.72
C GLN A 77 -18.62 -0.43 12.78
N TYR A 78 -17.40 -0.09 12.39
CA TYR A 78 -16.41 0.58 13.23
C TYR A 78 -16.18 2.00 12.71
N GLY A 79 -16.14 2.97 13.62
CA GLY A 79 -15.66 4.30 13.31
C GLY A 79 -14.16 4.27 13.02
N TYR A 80 -13.70 5.09 12.08
CA TYR A 80 -12.28 5.19 11.76
C TYR A 80 -11.85 6.60 11.43
N VAL A 81 -10.58 6.87 11.61
CA VAL A 81 -9.90 8.06 11.11
C VAL A 81 -8.90 7.66 10.03
N GLY A 82 -8.74 8.50 9.05
CA GLY A 82 -7.83 8.21 7.96
C GLY A 82 -7.27 9.43 7.28
N PHE A 83 -6.27 9.18 6.45
CA PHE A 83 -5.66 10.14 5.58
C PHE A 83 -6.04 9.79 4.14
N ALA A 84 -6.89 10.60 3.55
CA ALA A 84 -7.41 10.40 2.20
C ALA A 84 -6.59 11.20 1.19
N VAL A 85 -6.51 10.67 -0.04
CA VAL A 85 -5.83 11.28 -1.17
C VAL A 85 -6.79 11.41 -2.34
N GLU A 86 -6.71 12.49 -3.09
CA GLU A 86 -7.56 12.86 -4.23
C GLU A 86 -9.05 12.98 -3.87
N GLN A 87 -9.66 11.97 -3.28
CA GLN A 87 -11.06 11.94 -2.87
C GLN A 87 -11.19 11.44 -1.43
N GLU A 88 -12.22 11.89 -0.72
CA GLU A 88 -12.46 11.51 0.69
C GLU A 88 -12.67 10.01 0.90
N ILE A 89 -13.14 9.32 -0.12
CA ILE A 89 -13.39 7.88 -0.08
C ILE A 89 -12.14 7.04 -0.42
N PHE A 90 -11.03 7.67 -0.80
CA PHE A 90 -9.75 7.00 -1.08
C PHE A 90 -8.80 7.19 0.10
N VAL A 91 -9.03 6.44 1.15
CA VAL A 91 -8.18 6.46 2.35
C VAL A 91 -6.91 5.68 2.10
N ALA A 92 -5.78 6.37 2.10
CA ALA A 92 -4.47 5.76 1.86
C ALA A 92 -3.86 5.12 3.11
N GLU A 93 -4.18 5.64 4.29
CA GLU A 93 -3.76 5.12 5.60
C GLU A 93 -4.81 5.49 6.63
N GLY A 94 -5.07 4.61 7.61
CA GLY A 94 -6.01 4.90 8.68
C GLY A 94 -6.01 3.86 9.78
N MET A 95 -6.80 4.16 10.82
CA MET A 95 -7.00 3.29 11.97
C MET A 95 -8.45 3.36 12.42
N ASN A 96 -9.03 2.22 12.78
CA ASN A 96 -10.36 2.19 13.37
C ASN A 96 -10.34 2.13 14.89
N GLU A 97 -11.49 2.30 15.50
CA GLU A 97 -11.66 2.31 16.96
C GLU A 97 -11.40 0.97 17.64
N ALA A 98 -11.33 -0.14 16.89
CA ALA A 98 -10.91 -1.43 17.40
C ALA A 98 -9.38 -1.60 17.38
N GLY A 99 -8.64 -0.62 16.86
CA GLY A 99 -7.18 -0.62 16.78
C GLY A 99 -6.62 -1.34 15.56
N LEU A 100 -7.44 -1.68 14.57
CA LEU A 100 -6.95 -2.15 13.29
C LEU A 100 -6.46 -0.96 12.46
N SER A 101 -5.23 -1.05 11.96
CA SER A 101 -4.64 -0.13 11.00
C SER A 101 -4.59 -0.76 9.62
N ALA A 102 -4.80 0.06 8.60
CA ALA A 102 -4.71 -0.33 7.20
C ALA A 102 -4.07 0.78 6.37
N GLY A 103 -3.21 0.40 5.44
CA GLY A 103 -2.56 1.35 4.52
C GLY A 103 -2.27 0.73 3.17
N LEU A 104 -2.32 1.54 2.10
CA LEU A 104 -1.97 1.14 0.74
C LEU A 104 -0.63 1.75 0.31
N PHE A 105 0.10 1.04 -0.54
CA PHE A 105 1.39 1.44 -1.09
C PHE A 105 1.41 1.15 -2.59
N TYR A 106 2.16 1.95 -3.33
CA TYR A 106 2.28 1.82 -4.78
C TYR A 106 3.01 0.53 -5.17
N PHE A 107 2.42 -0.25 -6.10
CA PHE A 107 2.91 -1.58 -6.44
C PHE A 107 2.98 -1.84 -7.94
N PRO A 108 3.64 -0.96 -8.71
CA PRO A 108 3.70 -1.04 -10.16
C PRO A 108 4.45 -2.27 -10.63
N GLY A 109 3.91 -2.88 -11.70
CA GLY A 109 4.57 -3.98 -12.42
C GLY A 109 4.46 -5.36 -11.78
N TYR A 110 3.90 -5.48 -10.58
CA TYR A 110 3.79 -6.74 -9.84
C TYR A 110 2.35 -7.13 -9.54
N GLY A 111 1.51 -6.18 -9.12
CA GLY A 111 0.10 -6.45 -8.85
C GLY A 111 -0.66 -6.81 -10.11
N GLN A 112 -1.56 -7.80 -10.01
CA GLN A 112 -2.40 -8.25 -11.11
C GLN A 112 -3.78 -8.55 -10.55
N TYR A 113 -4.69 -7.57 -10.66
CA TYR A 113 -6.07 -7.73 -10.24
C TYR A 113 -6.89 -8.49 -11.26
N PRO A 114 -7.96 -9.18 -10.84
CA PRO A 114 -8.92 -9.73 -11.78
C PRO A 114 -9.69 -8.60 -12.49
N GLU A 115 -10.13 -8.86 -13.71
CA GLU A 115 -11.02 -7.94 -14.41
C GLU A 115 -12.37 -7.83 -13.68
N TYR A 116 -13.03 -6.68 -13.81
CA TYR A 116 -14.36 -6.48 -13.25
C TYR A 116 -15.38 -7.39 -13.93
N ASP A 117 -16.13 -8.13 -13.12
CA ASP A 117 -17.25 -8.97 -13.54
C ASP A 117 -18.56 -8.41 -12.96
N PRO A 118 -19.50 -7.94 -13.81
CA PRO A 118 -20.78 -7.44 -13.35
C PRO A 118 -21.62 -8.44 -12.55
N GLN A 119 -21.44 -9.76 -12.77
CA GLN A 119 -22.14 -10.80 -12.03
C GLN A 119 -21.63 -10.92 -10.59
N GLN A 120 -20.42 -10.45 -10.32
CA GLN A 120 -19.80 -10.45 -9.00
C GLN A 120 -19.80 -9.06 -8.33
N LYS A 121 -20.70 -8.17 -8.77
CA LYS A 121 -20.81 -6.81 -8.25
C LYS A 121 -20.96 -6.75 -6.72
N SER A 122 -21.64 -7.70 -6.12
CA SER A 122 -21.92 -7.72 -4.67
C SER A 122 -20.66 -7.93 -3.81
N THR A 123 -19.64 -8.61 -4.35
CA THR A 123 -18.37 -8.90 -3.67
C THR A 123 -17.21 -8.03 -4.17
N THR A 124 -17.48 -7.17 -5.17
CA THR A 124 -16.44 -6.32 -5.77
C THR A 124 -16.16 -5.09 -4.91
N VAL A 125 -14.87 -4.83 -4.67
CA VAL A 125 -14.35 -3.62 -4.03
C VAL A 125 -13.25 -3.02 -4.92
N ALA A 126 -13.25 -1.69 -5.05
CA ALA A 126 -12.17 -1.00 -5.74
C ALA A 126 -10.88 -1.04 -4.93
N ASP A 127 -9.76 -1.16 -5.59
CA ASP A 127 -8.42 -1.20 -4.98
C ASP A 127 -8.15 -0.02 -4.05
N LEU A 128 -8.49 1.21 -4.46
CA LEU A 128 -8.34 2.41 -3.64
C LEU A 128 -9.37 2.52 -2.50
N GLN A 129 -10.39 1.66 -2.48
CA GLN A 129 -11.41 1.63 -1.43
C GLN A 129 -11.28 0.41 -0.50
N LEU A 130 -10.28 -0.46 -0.71
CA LEU A 130 -10.08 -1.59 0.19
C LEU A 130 -9.75 -1.14 1.62
N VAL A 131 -8.91 -0.11 1.79
CA VAL A 131 -8.56 0.42 3.12
C VAL A 131 -9.80 0.89 3.89
N PRO A 132 -10.64 1.83 3.38
CA PRO A 132 -11.84 2.26 4.10
C PRO A 132 -12.85 1.12 4.31
N TRP A 133 -12.95 0.18 3.37
CA TRP A 133 -13.83 -0.98 3.52
C TRP A 133 -13.37 -1.86 4.70
N ILE A 134 -12.10 -2.19 4.78
CA ILE A 134 -11.51 -3.00 5.87
C ILE A 134 -11.63 -2.27 7.20
N LEU A 135 -11.26 -0.99 7.27
CA LEU A 135 -11.37 -0.21 8.52
C LEU A 135 -12.80 -0.14 9.03
N GLY A 136 -13.77 -0.05 8.13
CA GLY A 136 -15.19 -0.01 8.50
C GLY A 136 -15.76 -1.37 8.91
N ARG A 137 -15.13 -2.50 8.61
CA ARG A 137 -15.75 -3.83 8.70
C ARG A 137 -14.99 -4.84 9.55
N CYS A 138 -13.67 -4.68 9.70
CA CYS A 138 -12.80 -5.63 10.38
C CYS A 138 -12.16 -5.00 11.62
N ARG A 139 -11.79 -5.83 12.58
CA ARG A 139 -11.09 -5.42 13.80
C ARG A 139 -9.76 -6.15 14.02
N THR A 140 -9.55 -7.29 13.37
CA THR A 140 -8.31 -8.08 13.48
C THR A 140 -7.76 -8.44 12.11
N VAL A 141 -6.48 -8.81 12.07
CA VAL A 141 -5.84 -9.29 10.84
C VAL A 141 -6.50 -10.58 10.33
N GLU A 142 -6.95 -11.47 11.22
CA GLU A 142 -7.69 -12.69 10.83
C GLU A 142 -9.01 -12.36 10.13
N GLU A 143 -9.74 -11.36 10.62
CA GLU A 143 -10.98 -10.90 9.97
C GLU A 143 -10.68 -10.28 8.60
N VAL A 144 -9.56 -9.55 8.46
CA VAL A 144 -9.11 -9.03 7.16
C VAL A 144 -8.82 -10.16 6.18
N GLU A 145 -8.07 -11.17 6.60
CA GLU A 145 -7.74 -12.32 5.74
C GLU A 145 -9.00 -13.07 5.29
N ALA A 146 -9.94 -13.30 6.20
CA ALA A 146 -11.20 -13.95 5.88
C ALA A 146 -12.02 -13.12 4.90
N ALA A 147 -12.16 -11.81 5.16
CA ALA A 147 -12.92 -10.92 4.32
C ALA A 147 -12.36 -10.80 2.90
N VAL A 148 -11.02 -10.62 2.78
CA VAL A 148 -10.37 -10.45 1.47
C VAL A 148 -10.51 -11.69 0.58
N ARG A 149 -10.55 -12.90 1.17
CA ARG A 149 -10.78 -14.13 0.38
C ARG A 149 -12.16 -14.18 -0.28
N GLU A 150 -13.14 -13.49 0.30
CA GLU A 150 -14.52 -13.40 -0.24
C GLU A 150 -14.69 -12.19 -1.17
N LEU A 151 -13.76 -11.26 -1.16
CA LEU A 151 -13.81 -10.05 -1.97
C LEU A 151 -13.13 -10.25 -3.33
N ARG A 152 -13.66 -9.54 -4.31
CA ARG A 152 -13.03 -9.34 -5.60
C ARG A 152 -12.52 -7.91 -5.70
N VAL A 153 -11.22 -7.72 -5.47
CA VAL A 153 -10.57 -6.42 -5.60
C VAL A 153 -10.25 -6.17 -7.07
N VAL A 154 -10.71 -5.03 -7.59
CA VAL A 154 -10.51 -4.64 -8.99
C VAL A 154 -9.90 -3.25 -9.07
N SER A 155 -9.17 -2.95 -10.16
CA SER A 155 -8.70 -1.59 -10.41
C SER A 155 -9.89 -0.69 -10.73
N ILE A 156 -9.96 0.47 -10.05
CA ILE A 156 -10.96 1.49 -10.37
C ILE A 156 -10.58 2.29 -11.62
N ASP A 157 -9.29 2.55 -11.81
CA ASP A 157 -8.73 3.24 -12.96
C ASP A 157 -7.58 2.42 -13.56
N PRO A 158 -7.79 1.81 -14.74
CA PRO A 158 -6.74 1.00 -15.38
C PRO A 158 -5.47 1.78 -15.73
N ARG A 159 -5.54 3.12 -15.74
CA ARG A 159 -4.36 3.99 -15.96
C ARG A 159 -3.52 4.14 -14.70
N ALA A 160 -4.15 4.02 -13.53
CA ALA A 160 -3.44 3.93 -12.27
C ALA A 160 -2.75 2.57 -12.17
N SER A 161 -1.54 2.55 -11.65
CA SER A 161 -0.88 1.29 -11.36
C SER A 161 -1.50 0.61 -10.15
N THR A 162 -1.16 -0.66 -9.94
CA THR A 162 -1.64 -1.42 -8.79
C THR A 162 -1.06 -0.90 -7.47
N VAL A 163 -1.72 -1.26 -6.38
CA VAL A 163 -1.25 -1.06 -5.00
C VAL A 163 -1.22 -2.40 -4.27
N HIS A 164 -0.46 -2.45 -3.17
CA HIS A 164 -0.52 -3.51 -2.16
C HIS A 164 -0.78 -2.89 -0.79
N TRP A 165 -1.10 -3.70 0.20
CA TRP A 165 -1.62 -3.19 1.47
C TRP A 165 -0.88 -3.76 2.66
N ARG A 166 -0.79 -2.96 3.72
CA ARG A 166 -0.35 -3.37 5.05
C ARG A 166 -1.54 -3.30 5.99
N PHE A 167 -1.70 -4.34 6.80
CA PHE A 167 -2.67 -4.38 7.91
C PHE A 167 -1.96 -4.74 9.21
N ALA A 168 -2.38 -4.12 10.32
CA ALA A 168 -1.86 -4.40 11.65
C ALA A 168 -2.96 -4.24 12.68
N ASP A 169 -2.97 -5.08 13.71
CA ASP A 169 -3.95 -5.01 14.79
C ASP A 169 -3.30 -4.87 16.17
N VAL A 170 -4.14 -4.77 17.20
CA VAL A 170 -3.70 -4.58 18.59
C VAL A 170 -2.89 -5.75 19.16
N SER A 171 -3.00 -6.96 18.60
CA SER A 171 -2.17 -8.10 19.01
C SER A 171 -0.69 -7.90 18.60
N GLY A 172 -0.47 -7.00 17.65
CA GLY A 172 0.81 -6.72 17.04
C GLY A 172 1.10 -7.57 15.80
N ARG A 173 0.15 -8.41 15.39
CA ARG A 173 0.25 -9.10 14.11
C ARG A 173 0.17 -8.08 12.98
N GLN A 174 1.05 -8.24 12.00
CA GLN A 174 1.10 -7.40 10.81
C GLN A 174 1.25 -8.27 9.57
N VAL A 175 0.49 -7.95 8.54
CA VAL A 175 0.54 -8.66 7.25
C VAL A 175 0.61 -7.68 6.10
N VAL A 176 1.22 -8.15 5.00
CA VAL A 176 1.15 -7.50 3.69
C VAL A 176 0.23 -8.33 2.80
N LEU A 177 -0.67 -7.67 2.12
CA LEU A 177 -1.53 -8.25 1.09
C LEU A 177 -1.05 -7.80 -0.28
N GLU A 178 -0.80 -8.75 -1.15
CA GLU A 178 -0.55 -8.56 -2.58
C GLU A 178 -1.57 -9.37 -3.38
N ILE A 179 -2.05 -8.81 -4.48
CA ILE A 179 -2.91 -9.55 -5.41
C ILE A 179 -2.11 -9.86 -6.67
N ILE A 180 -1.80 -11.13 -6.84
CA ILE A 180 -0.95 -11.67 -7.91
C ILE A 180 -1.74 -12.73 -8.70
N ASN A 181 -1.83 -12.54 -10.00
CA ASN A 181 -2.64 -13.40 -10.88
C ASN A 181 -4.11 -13.49 -10.41
N GLY A 182 -4.67 -12.38 -9.98
CA GLY A 182 -6.04 -12.32 -9.49
C GLY A 182 -6.29 -12.98 -8.13
N GLN A 183 -5.23 -13.45 -7.44
CA GLN A 183 -5.34 -14.15 -6.17
C GLN A 183 -4.71 -13.37 -5.03
N PRO A 184 -5.38 -13.23 -3.87
CA PRO A 184 -4.80 -12.59 -2.70
C PRO A 184 -3.71 -13.46 -2.08
N ARG A 185 -2.56 -12.85 -1.79
CA ARG A 185 -1.44 -13.45 -1.07
C ARG A 185 -1.13 -12.64 0.16
N PHE A 186 -1.10 -13.29 1.31
CA PHE A 186 -0.76 -12.67 2.58
C PHE A 186 0.64 -13.10 3.01
N TYR A 187 1.43 -12.13 3.49
CA TYR A 187 2.77 -12.34 4.02
C TYR A 187 2.84 -11.77 5.43
N GLU A 188 3.37 -12.54 6.39
CA GLU A 188 3.65 -12.04 7.73
C GLU A 188 4.76 -10.98 7.70
N ASN A 189 4.45 -9.78 8.16
CA ASN A 189 5.40 -8.68 8.22
C ASN A 189 6.01 -8.52 9.61
N LYS A 190 6.95 -9.38 9.96
CA LYS A 190 7.61 -9.37 11.27
C LYS A 190 8.52 -8.17 11.50
N LEU A 191 9.00 -7.53 10.44
CA LEU A 191 9.88 -6.36 10.53
C LEU A 191 9.12 -5.05 10.68
N GLY A 192 7.83 -5.04 10.31
CA GLY A 192 7.01 -3.84 10.33
C GLY A 192 7.40 -2.79 9.30
N VAL A 193 8.08 -3.17 8.22
CA VAL A 193 8.49 -2.27 7.13
C VAL A 193 7.82 -2.72 5.84
N LEU A 194 7.34 -1.77 5.06
CA LEU A 194 6.84 -1.98 3.70
C LEU A 194 7.20 -0.77 2.85
N THR A 195 7.67 -1.03 1.65
CA THR A 195 7.88 0.00 0.61
C THR A 195 6.98 -0.29 -0.59
N ASN A 196 7.23 0.33 -1.73
CA ASN A 196 6.59 0.04 -3.01
C ASN A 196 7.12 -1.28 -3.61
N SER A 197 7.06 -1.44 -4.94
CA SER A 197 7.67 -2.60 -5.63
C SER A 197 9.15 -2.78 -5.27
N PRO A 198 9.66 -4.01 -5.34
CA PRO A 198 9.07 -5.25 -5.81
C PRO A 198 8.16 -5.95 -4.78
N GLY A 199 7.72 -7.21 -5.07
CA GLY A 199 6.93 -8.02 -4.15
C GLY A 199 7.60 -8.22 -2.79
N PHE A 200 6.79 -8.36 -1.74
CA PHE A 200 7.27 -8.42 -0.36
C PHE A 200 8.20 -9.61 -0.09
N ASP A 201 7.92 -10.77 -0.68
CA ASP A 201 8.79 -11.95 -0.60
C ASP A 201 10.19 -11.69 -1.16
N TRP A 202 10.24 -10.95 -2.27
CA TRP A 202 11.52 -10.54 -2.86
C TRP A 202 12.25 -9.52 -1.98
N GLN A 203 11.54 -8.54 -1.41
CA GLN A 203 12.12 -7.57 -0.47
C GLN A 203 12.75 -8.29 0.72
N MET A 204 12.06 -9.28 1.29
CA MET A 204 12.57 -10.09 2.40
C MET A 204 13.77 -10.94 2.01
N THR A 205 13.78 -11.52 0.81
CA THR A 205 14.92 -12.26 0.28
C THR A 205 16.13 -11.36 0.10
N ASN A 206 15.95 -10.19 -0.51
CA ASN A 206 17.02 -9.22 -0.72
C ASN A 206 17.61 -8.71 0.61
N LEU A 207 16.79 -8.52 1.63
CA LEU A 207 17.23 -8.05 2.94
C LEU A 207 18.27 -8.99 3.58
N ASN A 208 18.26 -10.29 3.29
CA ASN A 208 19.25 -11.23 3.79
C ASN A 208 20.70 -10.84 3.41
N ASN A 209 20.89 -10.10 2.33
CA ASN A 209 22.21 -9.60 1.94
C ASN A 209 22.76 -8.54 2.90
N TYR A 210 21.90 -7.97 3.75
CA TYR A 210 22.22 -6.81 4.60
C TYR A 210 22.19 -7.11 6.10
N VAL A 211 21.73 -8.30 6.54
CA VAL A 211 21.55 -8.64 7.97
C VAL A 211 22.83 -8.58 8.79
N ASN A 212 23.98 -8.70 8.17
CA ASN A 212 25.30 -8.65 8.83
C ASN A 212 25.98 -7.29 8.72
N LEU A 213 25.36 -6.29 8.10
CA LEU A 213 25.93 -4.95 8.00
C LEU A 213 25.92 -4.28 9.38
N ARG A 214 27.09 -3.76 9.78
CA ARG A 214 27.28 -3.04 11.03
C ARG A 214 27.97 -1.72 10.75
N SER A 215 27.74 -0.72 11.58
CA SER A 215 28.50 0.54 11.53
C SER A 215 29.99 0.25 11.65
N GLY A 216 30.80 0.77 10.73
CA GLY A 216 32.24 0.56 10.72
C GLY A 216 32.72 -0.76 10.10
N SER A 217 31.84 -1.63 9.61
CA SER A 217 32.24 -2.78 8.79
C SER A 217 32.18 -2.34 7.33
N THR A 218 32.96 -2.76 6.46
CA THR A 218 33.74 -3.91 6.11
C THR A 218 34.90 -3.45 5.26
N THR A 219 36.09 -3.86 5.54
CA THR A 219 37.23 -3.50 4.72
C THR A 219 37.33 -4.29 3.43
N ALA A 220 36.58 -5.31 3.21
CA ALA A 220 36.57 -6.05 1.97
C ALA A 220 35.38 -7.02 1.88
N GLN A 221 34.33 -6.63 1.22
CA GLN A 221 33.44 -7.60 0.58
C GLN A 221 33.80 -7.63 -0.90
N TRP A 222 34.74 -8.50 -1.24
CA TRP A 222 35.01 -8.80 -2.64
C TRP A 222 33.87 -9.73 -3.12
N LEU A 223 33.16 -9.30 -4.12
CA LEU A 223 32.41 -10.24 -4.96
C LEU A 223 33.50 -11.11 -5.59
N GLY A 224 33.64 -12.36 -5.13
CA GLY A 224 34.66 -13.25 -5.62
C GLY A 224 34.61 -13.40 -7.12
N HIS A 225 35.79 -13.42 -7.73
CA HIS A 225 35.96 -13.80 -9.12
C HIS A 225 35.71 -15.29 -9.30
#